data_790f088d560382763fd514a44bbfb72b
#
_entry.id   790f088d560382763fd514a44bbfb72b
#
_cell.length_a   1.000
_cell.length_b   1.000
_cell.length_c   1.000
_cell.angle_alpha   90.00
_cell.angle_beta   90.00
_cell.angle_gamma   90.00
#
_symmetry.space_group_name_H-M   'P 1'
#
loop_
_entity.id
_entity.type
_entity.pdbx_description
1 polymer ?
#
loop_
_entity_poly.entity_id
_entity_poly.type
_entity_poly.pdbx_seq_one_letter_code
_entity_poly.pdbx_strand_id
1 'polypeptide(L)'
;KLPPLGLNETGKVNDNVYCKIVKIGDGTTSPIATDTVAVNYRGQFINGTVFDQSYQGELDPETATPKTFVAGGVIAGWSTALMKGYGGMKVGDQWELYIPYQLGYGKDGYSDIPGYSTLIFNVNLVGISPLKGTERSVDDVLVAE
;
A
#
# COMPACT_ATOMS: atom_id res chain seq x y z
N LYS A 1 0.06 -16.66 10.08
CA LYS A 1 -0.86 -15.60 9.69
C LYS A 1 -0.51 -14.32 10.45
N LEU A 2 -0.34 -13.24 9.74
CA LEU A 2 -0.01 -11.97 10.35
C LEU A 2 -1.26 -11.31 10.93
N PRO A 3 -1.11 -10.50 11.98
CA PRO A 3 -2.23 -9.77 12.50
C PRO A 3 -2.79 -8.79 11.47
N PRO A 4 -4.08 -8.48 11.54
CA PRO A 4 -4.68 -7.55 10.60
C PRO A 4 -4.17 -6.13 10.81
N LEU A 5 -4.12 -5.37 9.73
CA LEU A 5 -3.76 -3.96 9.76
C LEU A 5 -4.98 -3.06 9.67
N GLY A 6 -6.14 -3.62 9.78
CA GLY A 6 -7.38 -2.90 9.60
C GLY A 6 -7.60 -1.80 10.61
N LEU A 7 -8.55 -0.95 10.30
CA LEU A 7 -8.93 0.18 11.13
C LEU A 7 -10.11 -0.15 12.02
N ASN A 8 -10.60 -1.33 11.91
CA ASN A 8 -11.84 -1.74 12.48
C ASN A 8 -11.60 -2.44 13.81
N GLU A 9 -12.33 -2.06 14.79
CA GLU A 9 -12.17 -2.58 16.15
C GLU A 9 -13.01 -3.82 16.43
N THR A 10 -13.83 -4.23 15.48
CA THR A 10 -14.72 -5.37 15.69
C THR A 10 -13.99 -6.70 15.62
N GLY A 11 -12.80 -6.72 15.05
CA GLY A 11 -12.04 -7.95 14.89
C GLY A 11 -12.55 -8.87 13.80
N LYS A 12 -13.48 -8.44 12.98
CA LYS A 12 -13.96 -9.23 11.85
C LYS A 12 -12.91 -9.30 10.77
N VAL A 13 -12.68 -10.47 10.22
CA VAL A 13 -11.66 -10.68 9.19
C VAL A 13 -11.90 -9.79 7.98
N ASN A 14 -13.14 -9.65 7.54
CA ASN A 14 -13.48 -8.88 6.34
C ASN A 14 -13.23 -7.39 6.47
N ASP A 15 -13.04 -6.89 7.67
CA ASP A 15 -12.86 -5.46 7.92
C ASP A 15 -11.40 -5.07 8.07
N ASN A 16 -10.50 -6.02 7.90
CA ASN A 16 -9.07 -5.84 8.14
C ASN A 16 -8.25 -6.19 6.90
N VAL A 17 -7.14 -5.49 6.74
CA VAL A 17 -6.11 -5.86 5.77
C VAL A 17 -5.10 -6.75 6.48
N TYR A 18 -4.69 -7.83 5.83
CA TYR A 18 -3.63 -8.69 6.35
C TYR A 18 -2.38 -8.43 5.55
N CYS A 19 -1.26 -8.33 6.23
CA CYS A 19 0.04 -8.08 5.60
C CYS A 19 1.03 -9.16 5.92
N LYS A 20 1.84 -9.46 4.92
CA LYS A 20 3.03 -10.27 5.11
C LYS A 20 4.22 -9.40 4.73
N ILE A 21 5.14 -9.21 5.67
CA ILE A 21 6.35 -8.44 5.41
C ILE A 21 7.31 -9.34 4.66
N VAL A 22 7.65 -8.96 3.43
CA VAL A 22 8.57 -9.71 2.58
C VAL A 22 9.99 -9.18 2.77
N LYS A 23 10.13 -7.85 2.84
CA LYS A 23 11.42 -7.20 3.01
C LYS A 23 11.25 -5.92 3.80
N ILE A 24 12.18 -5.66 4.72
CA ILE A 24 12.22 -4.41 5.49
C ILE A 24 13.29 -3.53 4.87
N GLY A 25 12.92 -2.31 4.51
CA GLY A 25 13.82 -1.33 3.94
C GLY A 25 14.52 -0.48 4.99
N ASP A 26 15.30 0.48 4.51
CA ASP A 26 16.08 1.37 5.37
C ASP A 26 15.38 2.69 5.69
N GLY A 27 14.21 2.93 5.13
CA GLY A 27 13.46 4.15 5.36
C GLY A 27 13.05 4.30 6.82
N THR A 28 12.82 5.54 7.23
CA THR A 28 12.50 5.85 8.63
C THR A 28 11.13 6.49 8.81
N THR A 29 10.51 6.94 7.74
CA THR A 29 9.20 7.60 7.80
C THR A 29 8.22 6.92 6.87
N SER A 30 6.94 7.02 7.24
CA SER A 30 5.84 6.51 6.43
C SER A 30 5.08 7.67 5.80
N PRO A 31 4.38 7.45 4.70
CA PRO A 31 3.65 8.52 4.05
C PRO A 31 2.45 8.98 4.89
N ILE A 32 2.04 10.21 4.66
CA ILE A 32 0.76 10.73 5.11
C ILE A 32 -0.18 10.83 3.90
N ALA A 33 -1.45 11.08 4.15
CA ALA A 33 -2.50 10.97 3.12
C ALA A 33 -2.25 11.82 1.88
N THR A 34 -1.62 12.99 2.03
CA THR A 34 -1.36 13.89 0.91
C THR A 34 -0.05 13.64 0.19
N ASP A 35 0.78 12.74 0.71
CA ASP A 35 2.04 12.42 0.05
C ASP A 35 1.82 11.63 -1.23
N THR A 36 2.69 11.84 -2.21
CA THR A 36 2.77 10.97 -3.38
C THR A 36 3.76 9.86 -3.07
N VAL A 37 3.36 8.64 -3.35
CA VAL A 37 4.22 7.47 -3.17
C VAL A 37 4.60 6.91 -4.52
N ALA A 38 5.84 6.45 -4.65
CA ALA A 38 6.31 5.71 -5.82
C ALA A 38 6.42 4.25 -5.42
N VAL A 39 5.75 3.38 -6.15
CA VAL A 39 5.67 1.97 -5.79
C VAL A 39 5.85 1.07 -7.00
N ASN A 40 6.47 -0.07 -6.77
CA ASN A 40 6.40 -1.21 -7.67
C ASN A 40 5.34 -2.14 -7.11
N TYR A 41 4.44 -2.63 -7.97
CA TYR A 41 3.37 -3.47 -7.45
C TYR A 41 2.85 -4.48 -8.46
N ARG A 42 2.22 -5.51 -7.91
CA ARG A 42 1.48 -6.52 -8.69
C ARG A 42 0.25 -6.92 -7.92
N GLY A 43 -0.91 -6.84 -8.58
CA GLY A 43 -2.19 -7.27 -8.01
C GLY A 43 -2.68 -8.54 -8.66
N GLN A 44 -3.16 -9.46 -7.83
CA GLN A 44 -3.67 -10.76 -8.28
C GLN A 44 -4.98 -11.07 -7.58
N PHE A 45 -5.79 -11.87 -8.25
CA PHE A 45 -6.93 -12.53 -7.61
C PHE A 45 -6.45 -13.76 -6.85
N ILE A 46 -7.33 -14.33 -6.03
CA ILE A 46 -6.96 -15.51 -5.23
C ILE A 46 -6.60 -16.73 -6.08
N ASN A 47 -7.03 -16.77 -7.34
CA ASN A 47 -6.66 -17.85 -8.25
C ASN A 47 -5.29 -17.62 -8.92
N GLY A 48 -4.61 -16.52 -8.57
CA GLY A 48 -3.30 -16.21 -9.13
C GLY A 48 -3.31 -15.37 -10.39
N THR A 49 -4.48 -15.08 -10.95
CA THR A 49 -4.56 -14.27 -12.17
C THR A 49 -4.15 -12.83 -11.84
N VAL A 50 -3.17 -12.30 -12.57
CA VAL A 50 -2.70 -10.92 -12.43
C VAL A 50 -3.69 -10.00 -13.13
N PHE A 51 -4.17 -8.97 -12.42
CA PHE A 51 -5.07 -8.00 -13.03
C PHE A 51 -4.41 -6.63 -13.23
N ASP A 52 -3.31 -6.36 -12.55
CA ASP A 52 -2.59 -5.10 -12.71
C ASP A 52 -1.17 -5.27 -12.17
N GLN A 53 -0.21 -4.59 -12.80
CA GLN A 53 1.17 -4.66 -12.34
C GLN A 53 2.00 -3.55 -12.96
N SER A 54 3.04 -3.13 -12.24
CA SER A 54 3.99 -2.12 -12.71
C SER A 54 5.28 -2.73 -13.24
N TYR A 55 5.48 -4.03 -13.06
CA TYR A 55 6.68 -4.73 -13.53
C TYR A 55 6.30 -6.13 -14.01
N GLN A 56 7.18 -6.74 -14.79
CA GLN A 56 6.99 -8.08 -15.32
C GLN A 56 7.99 -9.03 -14.68
N GLY A 57 7.60 -10.30 -14.52
CA GLY A 57 8.49 -11.30 -13.96
C GLY A 57 8.82 -11.03 -12.50
N GLU A 58 10.04 -11.33 -12.11
CA GLU A 58 10.51 -11.04 -10.76
C GLU A 58 10.81 -9.55 -10.62
N LEU A 59 10.53 -9.03 -9.43
CA LEU A 59 10.80 -7.63 -9.15
C LEU A 59 12.31 -7.39 -9.01
N ASP A 60 12.83 -6.45 -9.79
CA ASP A 60 14.16 -5.89 -9.59
C ASP A 60 13.98 -4.40 -9.31
N PRO A 61 14.04 -3.98 -8.03
CA PRO A 61 13.80 -2.58 -7.67
C PRO A 61 14.76 -1.60 -8.32
N GLU A 62 15.94 -2.05 -8.73
CA GLU A 62 16.93 -1.16 -9.34
C GLU A 62 16.62 -0.83 -10.80
N THR A 63 15.89 -1.68 -11.48
CA THR A 63 15.58 -1.49 -12.90
C THR A 63 14.11 -1.23 -13.17
N ALA A 64 13.23 -1.56 -12.24
CA ALA A 64 11.80 -1.35 -12.42
C ALA A 64 11.45 0.14 -12.39
N THR A 65 10.46 0.52 -13.20
CA THR A 65 9.94 1.88 -13.21
C THR A 65 8.70 1.92 -12.33
N PRO A 66 8.76 2.55 -11.16
CA PRO A 66 7.61 2.58 -10.25
C PRO A 66 6.51 3.48 -10.79
N LYS A 67 5.28 3.22 -10.34
CA LYS A 67 4.16 4.11 -10.57
C LYS A 67 3.92 4.96 -9.34
N THR A 68 3.30 6.12 -9.55
CA THR A 68 3.05 7.07 -8.47
C THR A 68 1.56 7.17 -8.18
N PHE A 69 1.25 7.31 -6.89
CA PHE A 69 -0.11 7.45 -6.39
C PHE A 69 -0.12 8.39 -5.19
N VAL A 70 -1.24 9.03 -4.93
CA VAL A 70 -1.43 9.76 -3.67
C VAL A 70 -1.80 8.74 -2.60
N ALA A 71 -1.09 8.75 -1.48
CA ALA A 71 -1.22 7.70 -0.46
C ALA A 71 -2.65 7.57 0.08
N GLY A 72 -3.36 8.68 0.26
CA GLY A 72 -4.75 8.66 0.71
C GLY A 72 -5.77 8.51 -0.39
N GLY A 73 -5.34 8.44 -1.65
CA GLY A 73 -6.22 8.41 -2.81
C GLY A 73 -6.38 7.03 -3.47
N VAL A 74 -5.82 6.00 -2.87
CA VAL A 74 -5.93 4.62 -3.37
C VAL A 74 -6.96 3.84 -2.55
N ILE A 75 -7.22 2.58 -2.93
CA ILE A 75 -8.17 1.76 -2.16
C ILE A 75 -7.75 1.67 -0.69
N ALA A 76 -8.74 1.52 0.17
CA ALA A 76 -8.53 1.59 1.62
C ALA A 76 -7.47 0.61 2.13
N GLY A 77 -7.41 -0.58 1.56
CA GLY A 77 -6.40 -1.57 1.95
C GLY A 77 -4.98 -1.09 1.72
N TRP A 78 -4.73 -0.41 0.63
CA TRP A 78 -3.42 0.18 0.34
C TRP A 78 -3.11 1.34 1.29
N SER A 79 -4.06 2.27 1.43
CA SER A 79 -3.85 3.44 2.31
C SER A 79 -3.56 3.01 3.74
N THR A 80 -4.26 2.00 4.22
CA THR A 80 -4.05 1.45 5.56
C THR A 80 -2.63 0.89 5.71
N ALA A 81 -2.18 0.09 4.75
CA ALA A 81 -0.84 -0.48 4.81
C ALA A 81 0.25 0.60 4.72
N LEU A 82 0.07 1.54 3.79
CA LEU A 82 1.06 2.60 3.57
C LEU A 82 1.22 3.49 4.79
N MET A 83 0.13 3.84 5.45
CA MET A 83 0.13 4.88 6.47
C MET A 83 0.09 4.37 7.89
N LYS A 84 -0.49 3.20 8.14
CA LYS A 84 -0.82 2.77 9.51
C LYS A 84 -0.30 1.40 9.89
N GLY A 85 -0.27 0.44 8.97
CA GLY A 85 0.07 -0.93 9.29
C GLY A 85 1.50 -1.05 9.81
N TYR A 86 1.70 -1.66 10.96
CA TYR A 86 3.02 -1.78 11.59
C TYR A 86 3.76 -0.44 11.68
N GLY A 87 3.00 0.66 11.92
CA GLY A 87 3.57 2.00 11.89
C GLY A 87 3.64 2.61 10.49
N GLY A 88 3.11 1.91 9.49
CA GLY A 88 3.14 2.31 8.09
C GLY A 88 4.35 1.76 7.34
N MET A 89 4.20 1.65 6.02
CA MET A 89 5.32 1.23 5.18
C MET A 89 6.38 2.32 5.12
N LYS A 90 7.63 1.91 4.99
CA LYS A 90 8.78 2.80 4.84
C LYS A 90 9.49 2.50 3.54
N VAL A 91 10.25 3.47 3.04
CA VAL A 91 10.97 3.31 1.78
C VAL A 91 11.87 2.09 1.84
N GLY A 92 11.79 1.26 0.82
CA GLY A 92 12.49 0.00 0.72
C GLY A 92 11.71 -1.20 1.19
N ASP A 93 10.60 -1.00 1.90
CA ASP A 93 9.77 -2.11 2.35
C ASP A 93 9.08 -2.77 1.16
N GLN A 94 8.92 -4.08 1.28
CA GLN A 94 8.10 -4.86 0.36
C GLN A 94 7.17 -5.72 1.19
N TRP A 95 5.88 -5.55 0.99
CA TRP A 95 4.84 -6.27 1.72
C TRP A 95 3.87 -6.93 0.75
N GLU A 96 3.31 -8.05 1.19
CA GLU A 96 2.20 -8.69 0.49
C GLU A 96 0.92 -8.38 1.25
N LEU A 97 -0.08 -7.82 0.57
CA LEU A 97 -1.32 -7.35 1.18
C LEU A 97 -2.46 -8.26 0.75
N TYR A 98 -3.26 -8.71 1.72
CA TYR A 98 -4.48 -9.48 1.46
C TYR A 98 -5.65 -8.58 1.83
N ILE A 99 -6.37 -8.10 0.83
CA ILE A 99 -7.37 -7.05 0.98
C ILE A 99 -8.76 -7.63 0.71
N PRO A 100 -9.63 -7.69 1.73
CA PRO A 100 -11.00 -8.12 1.50
C PRO A 100 -11.74 -7.07 0.66
N TYR A 101 -12.82 -7.47 -0.01
CA TYR A 101 -13.48 -6.60 -0.97
C TYR A 101 -13.97 -5.29 -0.34
N GLN A 102 -14.32 -5.29 0.95
CA GLN A 102 -14.79 -4.10 1.65
C GLN A 102 -13.74 -2.98 1.68
N LEU A 103 -12.47 -3.36 1.64
CA LEU A 103 -11.35 -2.42 1.66
C LEU A 103 -10.66 -2.33 0.30
N GLY A 104 -11.24 -2.97 -0.70
CA GLY A 104 -10.82 -2.92 -2.09
C GLY A 104 -11.85 -2.17 -2.94
N TYR A 105 -12.38 -2.86 -3.95
CA TYR A 105 -13.34 -2.24 -4.87
C TYR A 105 -14.80 -2.59 -4.58
N GLY A 106 -15.07 -3.16 -3.42
CA GLY A 106 -16.42 -3.34 -2.92
C GLY A 106 -17.28 -4.35 -3.67
N LYS A 107 -18.58 -4.21 -3.48
CA LYS A 107 -19.57 -5.11 -4.09
C LYS A 107 -19.76 -4.85 -5.58
N ASP A 108 -19.45 -3.65 -6.04
CA ASP A 108 -19.66 -3.25 -7.44
C ASP A 108 -18.46 -3.55 -8.34
N GLY A 109 -17.29 -3.73 -7.73
CA GLY A 109 -16.06 -3.93 -8.49
C GLY A 109 -15.56 -2.68 -9.18
N TYR A 110 -14.60 -2.83 -10.07
CA TYR A 110 -14.05 -1.73 -10.84
C TYR A 110 -13.33 -2.28 -12.06
N SER A 111 -13.64 -1.74 -13.26
CA SER A 111 -13.02 -2.20 -14.50
C SER A 111 -13.15 -3.73 -14.62
N ASP A 112 -12.05 -4.44 -14.80
CA ASP A 112 -12.04 -5.89 -14.93
C ASP A 112 -12.07 -6.64 -13.60
N ILE A 113 -12.17 -5.91 -12.49
CA ILE A 113 -12.23 -6.52 -11.15
C ILE A 113 -13.69 -6.72 -10.78
N PRO A 114 -14.17 -7.97 -10.70
CA PRO A 114 -15.55 -8.23 -10.31
C PRO A 114 -15.83 -7.76 -8.89
N GLY A 115 -17.11 -7.51 -8.60
CA GLY A 115 -17.54 -7.24 -7.23
C GLY A 115 -17.20 -8.40 -6.31
N TYR A 116 -17.04 -8.10 -5.04
CA TYR A 116 -16.71 -9.06 -3.99
C TYR A 116 -15.34 -9.73 -4.16
N SER A 117 -14.42 -9.12 -4.90
CA SER A 117 -13.10 -9.69 -5.11
C SER A 117 -12.17 -9.42 -3.95
N THR A 118 -11.55 -10.48 -3.43
CA THR A 118 -10.40 -10.38 -2.54
C THR A 118 -9.17 -10.13 -3.41
N LEU A 119 -8.36 -9.15 -3.02
CA LEU A 119 -7.21 -8.74 -3.81
C LEU A 119 -5.92 -9.05 -3.04
N ILE A 120 -4.94 -9.56 -3.76
CA ILE A 120 -3.62 -9.84 -3.22
C ILE A 120 -2.63 -8.96 -3.96
N PHE A 121 -1.98 -8.04 -3.23
CA PHE A 121 -0.99 -7.14 -3.82
C PHE A 121 0.38 -7.39 -3.22
N ASN A 122 1.38 -7.42 -4.09
CA ASN A 122 2.76 -7.27 -3.68
C ASN A 122 3.12 -5.81 -3.90
N VAL A 123 3.54 -5.11 -2.84
CA VAL A 123 3.81 -3.67 -2.88
C VAL A 123 5.21 -3.41 -2.36
N ASN A 124 6.00 -2.71 -3.18
CA ASN A 124 7.33 -2.26 -2.82
C ASN A 124 7.36 -0.73 -2.84
N LEU A 125 7.54 -0.11 -1.68
CA LEU A 125 7.56 1.35 -1.56
C LEU A 125 8.96 1.86 -1.90
N VAL A 126 9.05 2.66 -2.96
CA VAL A 126 10.32 3.15 -3.48
C VAL A 126 10.62 4.57 -3.05
N GLY A 127 9.60 5.42 -2.95
CA GLY A 127 9.81 6.81 -2.62
C GLY A 127 8.56 7.47 -2.08
N ILE A 128 8.77 8.58 -1.37
CA ILE A 128 7.70 9.39 -0.79
C ILE A 128 8.03 10.85 -1.12
N SER A 129 7.06 11.58 -1.68
CA SER A 129 7.21 12.99 -1.99
C SER A 129 6.04 13.77 -1.39
N PRO A 130 6.31 14.81 -0.60
CA PRO A 130 5.22 15.59 -0.02
C PRO A 130 4.49 16.39 -1.09
N LEU A 131 3.24 16.72 -0.81
CA LEU A 131 2.46 17.61 -1.66
C LEU A 131 3.15 18.97 -1.70
N LYS A 132 3.29 19.53 -2.91
CA LYS A 132 3.93 20.83 -3.07
C LYS A 132 3.22 21.89 -2.22
N GLY A 133 3.99 22.62 -1.45
CA GLY A 133 3.45 23.58 -0.50
C GLY A 133 3.25 23.01 0.90
N THR A 134 3.41 21.70 1.05
CA THR A 134 3.31 21.03 2.36
C THR A 134 4.61 20.30 2.69
N GLU A 135 5.68 20.60 1.96
CA GLU A 135 6.98 19.99 2.19
C GLU A 135 7.43 20.27 3.61
N ARG A 136 7.96 19.26 4.27
CA ARG A 136 8.47 19.37 5.63
C ARG A 136 9.98 19.48 5.57
N SER A 137 10.48 20.60 6.08
CA SER A 137 11.91 20.73 6.33
C SER A 137 12.28 19.94 7.58
N VAL A 138 13.59 19.82 7.84
CA VAL A 138 14.05 19.22 9.09
C VAL A 138 13.50 20.00 10.28
N ASP A 139 13.49 21.32 10.17
CA ASP A 139 12.98 22.17 11.24
C ASP A 139 11.49 21.96 11.47
N ASP A 140 10.70 21.83 10.39
CA ASP A 140 9.27 21.56 10.50
C ASP A 140 9.02 20.22 11.19
N VAL A 141 9.80 19.23 10.84
CA VAL A 141 9.65 17.91 11.43
C VAL A 141 10.05 17.91 12.91
N LEU A 142 11.16 18.54 13.22
CA LEU A 142 11.71 18.53 14.59
C LEU A 142 10.91 19.35 15.56
N VAL A 143 10.40 20.50 15.13
CA VAL A 143 9.66 21.38 16.01
C VAL A 143 8.15 21.24 15.86
N ALA A 144 7.73 20.37 15.00
CA ALA A 144 6.31 20.09 14.73
C ALA A 144 5.55 21.37 14.38
N GLU A 145 6.17 22.19 13.65
CA GLU A 145 5.60 23.45 13.22
C GLU A 145 4.31 23.29 12.48
#